data_4f8076c969e4dc08bdadc31a9a699677
#
_entry.id   4f8076c969e4dc08bdadc31a9a699677
#
_cell.length_a   1.000
_cell.length_b   1.000
_cell.length_c   1.000
_cell.angle_alpha   90.00
_cell.angle_beta   90.00
_cell.angle_gamma   90.00
#
_symmetry.space_group_name_H-M   'P 1'
#
loop_
_entity.id
_entity.type
_entity.pdbx_description
1 polymer ?
#
loop_
_entity_poly.entity_id
_entity_poly.type
_entity_poly.pdbx_seq_one_letter_code
_entity_poly.pdbx_strand_id
1 'polypeptide(L)'
;MLIERARAGHRRSLARLVSLVEDDTEEGRSALADVYPAGGDAWVTGITGAPGAGKSTLVDQLAGHATDHGNVAVIAVDPSSPFTGGAVLGDRIRMQRHTDDPRVYIRSMANRGNLGGLADATPRVVALLDGIGFPEVIIETVGVGQAEVDVAASADTVAVVVNPGWGDSIQAAKAGLLEIGDVFVVNKADRPGAHEAVTDLNRMLDMGPARGWRPPVVTTIATDGTGLGELLTAIAAHRRHLIETGALHQLRRDRAMREIEAAVRAGLRRRAAIDHAGEANLDRVVAREIDPWSAAESVVDAL
;
A
#
# COMPACT_ATOMS: atom_id res chain seq x y z
N MET A 1 25.13 -11.61 -4.01
CA MET A 1 25.84 -10.85 -2.92
C MET A 1 24.96 -9.82 -2.20
N LEU A 2 24.20 -8.91 -2.88
CA LEU A 2 23.29 -7.96 -2.22
C LEU A 2 22.14 -8.67 -1.47
N ILE A 3 21.51 -9.65 -2.10
CA ILE A 3 20.39 -10.43 -1.53
C ILE A 3 20.83 -11.15 -0.26
N GLU A 4 21.93 -11.89 -0.27
CA GLU A 4 22.45 -12.61 0.91
C GLU A 4 22.75 -11.66 2.08
N ARG A 5 23.32 -10.48 1.78
CA ARG A 5 23.58 -9.49 2.81
C ARG A 5 22.27 -8.88 3.36
N ALA A 6 21.26 -8.68 2.50
CA ALA A 6 19.95 -8.19 2.94
C ALA A 6 19.26 -9.23 3.85
N ARG A 7 19.27 -10.51 3.48
CA ARG A 7 18.77 -11.62 4.32
C ARG A 7 19.51 -11.73 5.66
N ALA A 8 20.81 -11.43 5.67
CA ALA A 8 21.61 -11.36 6.90
C ALA A 8 21.37 -10.07 7.72
N GLY A 9 20.37 -9.25 7.40
CA GLY A 9 20.02 -8.04 8.13
C GLY A 9 20.83 -6.80 7.79
N HIS A 10 21.64 -6.80 6.70
CA HIS A 10 22.42 -5.63 6.33
C HIS A 10 21.55 -4.55 5.70
N ARG A 11 21.13 -3.57 6.49
CA ARG A 11 20.16 -2.50 6.12
C ARG A 11 20.51 -1.74 4.84
N ARG A 12 21.80 -1.43 4.60
CA ARG A 12 22.21 -0.71 3.39
C ARG A 12 22.01 -1.54 2.12
N SER A 13 22.23 -2.86 2.19
CA SER A 13 21.97 -3.78 1.07
C SER A 13 20.49 -3.89 0.77
N LEU A 14 19.66 -4.01 1.81
CA LEU A 14 18.19 -4.01 1.67
C LEU A 14 17.69 -2.68 1.07
N ALA A 15 18.13 -1.54 1.60
CA ALA A 15 17.74 -0.24 1.07
C ALA A 15 18.14 -0.06 -0.41
N ARG A 16 19.30 -0.57 -0.80
CA ARG A 16 19.74 -0.55 -2.21
C ARG A 16 18.86 -1.43 -3.09
N LEU A 17 18.54 -2.65 -2.65
CA LEU A 17 17.63 -3.55 -3.38
C LEU A 17 16.24 -2.92 -3.56
N VAL A 18 15.67 -2.35 -2.47
CA VAL A 18 14.38 -1.66 -2.54
C VAL A 18 14.42 -0.51 -3.53
N SER A 19 15.49 0.31 -3.55
CA SER A 19 15.61 1.39 -4.54
C SER A 19 15.69 0.87 -5.97
N LEU A 20 16.44 -0.20 -6.24
CA LEU A 20 16.54 -0.80 -7.57
C LEU A 20 15.20 -1.33 -8.08
N VAL A 21 14.40 -1.93 -7.18
CA VAL A 21 13.06 -2.45 -7.50
C VAL A 21 12.05 -1.30 -7.67
N GLU A 22 12.12 -0.28 -6.81
CA GLU A 22 11.29 0.93 -6.90
C GLU A 22 11.50 1.66 -8.23
N ASP A 23 12.77 1.80 -8.66
CA ASP A 23 13.15 2.47 -9.90
C ASP A 23 13.00 1.60 -11.16
N ASP A 24 12.48 0.37 -11.02
CA ASP A 24 12.25 -0.60 -12.11
C ASP A 24 13.50 -0.85 -12.98
N THR A 25 14.67 -0.91 -12.37
CA THR A 25 15.93 -1.19 -13.06
C THR A 25 16.02 -2.67 -13.47
N GLU A 26 16.86 -2.98 -14.46
CA GLU A 26 17.12 -4.37 -14.86
C GLU A 26 17.69 -5.21 -13.71
N GLU A 27 18.63 -4.64 -12.93
CA GLU A 27 19.18 -5.25 -11.72
C GLU A 27 18.10 -5.50 -10.67
N GLY A 28 17.16 -4.55 -10.48
CA GLY A 28 16.03 -4.68 -9.56
C GLY A 28 15.06 -5.78 -9.99
N ARG A 29 14.75 -5.88 -11.28
CA ARG A 29 13.90 -6.96 -11.82
C ARG A 29 14.55 -8.33 -11.67
N SER A 30 15.85 -8.43 -11.93
CA SER A 30 16.61 -9.68 -11.72
C SER A 30 16.62 -10.08 -10.24
N ALA A 31 16.92 -9.13 -9.35
CA ALA A 31 16.92 -9.39 -7.91
C ALA A 31 15.55 -9.84 -7.39
N LEU A 32 14.46 -9.22 -7.88
CA LEU A 32 13.10 -9.62 -7.53
C LEU A 32 12.80 -11.04 -8.01
N ALA A 33 13.15 -11.38 -9.24
CA ALA A 33 12.95 -12.72 -9.80
C ALA A 33 13.71 -13.80 -8.99
N ASP A 34 14.92 -13.48 -8.50
CA ASP A 34 15.73 -14.40 -7.70
C ASP A 34 15.13 -14.67 -6.30
N VAL A 35 14.46 -13.69 -5.69
CA VAL A 35 13.90 -13.85 -4.32
C VAL A 35 12.44 -14.27 -4.32
N TYR A 36 11.69 -14.00 -5.39
CA TYR A 36 10.24 -14.23 -5.48
C TYR A 36 9.81 -15.66 -5.13
N PRO A 37 10.53 -16.73 -5.57
CA PRO A 37 10.15 -18.11 -5.22
C PRO A 37 10.25 -18.45 -3.74
N ALA A 38 10.98 -17.65 -2.96
CA ALA A 38 11.14 -17.84 -1.51
C ALA A 38 10.11 -17.07 -0.67
N GLY A 39 9.29 -16.23 -1.31
CA GLY A 39 8.21 -15.48 -0.67
C GLY A 39 6.88 -16.21 -0.72
N GLY A 40 5.83 -15.51 -0.30
CA GLY A 40 4.44 -15.98 -0.28
C GLY A 40 3.85 -16.12 1.13
N ASP A 41 4.67 -16.00 2.17
CA ASP A 41 4.27 -16.19 3.57
C ASP A 41 4.00 -14.88 4.32
N ALA A 42 4.48 -13.73 3.81
CA ALA A 42 4.27 -12.45 4.43
C ALA A 42 2.78 -12.10 4.52
N TRP A 43 2.41 -11.53 5.68
CA TRP A 43 1.11 -10.90 5.86
C TRP A 43 1.23 -9.40 5.62
N VAL A 44 0.39 -8.87 4.73
CA VAL A 44 0.41 -7.45 4.35
C VAL A 44 -0.78 -6.74 4.98
N THR A 45 -0.50 -5.82 5.90
CA THR A 45 -1.52 -4.97 6.53
C THR A 45 -1.47 -3.57 5.96
N GLY A 46 -2.54 -3.12 5.32
CA GLY A 46 -2.71 -1.76 4.82
C GLY A 46 -3.35 -0.85 5.88
N ILE A 47 -2.74 0.30 6.14
CA ILE A 47 -3.28 1.33 7.04
C ILE A 47 -3.59 2.56 6.21
N THR A 48 -4.87 2.89 6.10
CA THR A 48 -5.36 4.03 5.34
C THR A 48 -6.34 4.87 6.14
N GLY A 49 -6.84 5.96 5.60
CA GLY A 49 -7.83 6.82 6.25
C GLY A 49 -7.47 8.30 6.25
N ALA A 50 -8.30 9.13 6.87
CA ALA A 50 -8.23 10.58 6.80
C ALA A 50 -6.87 11.16 7.21
N PRO A 51 -6.44 12.28 6.60
CA PRO A 51 -5.29 13.05 7.07
C PRO A 51 -5.46 13.43 8.54
N GLY A 52 -4.38 13.33 9.31
CA GLY A 52 -4.42 13.67 10.74
C GLY A 52 -5.18 12.68 11.64
N ALA A 53 -5.68 11.55 11.11
CA ALA A 53 -6.33 10.52 11.94
C ALA A 53 -5.37 9.81 12.90
N GLY A 54 -4.05 9.94 12.71
CA GLY A 54 -3.03 9.34 13.57
C GLY A 54 -2.51 8.00 13.07
N LYS A 55 -2.59 7.75 11.76
CA LYS A 55 -2.12 6.53 11.10
C LYS A 55 -0.66 6.21 11.44
N SER A 56 0.25 7.17 11.24
CA SER A 56 1.68 6.96 11.49
C SER A 56 1.99 6.62 12.95
N THR A 57 1.25 7.21 13.91
CA THR A 57 1.38 6.86 15.32
C THR A 57 0.88 5.45 15.60
N LEU A 58 -0.21 5.04 14.93
CA LEU A 58 -0.76 3.69 15.05
C LEU A 58 0.18 2.66 14.41
N VAL A 59 0.75 2.98 13.25
CA VAL A 59 1.74 2.13 12.56
C VAL A 59 3.00 1.95 13.41
N ASP A 60 3.47 3.00 14.10
CA ASP A 60 4.59 2.91 15.04
C ASP A 60 4.32 1.89 16.16
N GLN A 61 3.11 1.89 16.73
CA GLN A 61 2.70 0.91 17.75
C GLN A 61 2.57 -0.51 17.16
N LEU A 62 1.94 -0.64 15.98
CA LEU A 62 1.79 -1.93 15.30
C LEU A 62 3.16 -2.53 14.94
N ALA A 63 4.08 -1.72 14.42
CA ALA A 63 5.43 -2.16 14.07
C ALA A 63 6.19 -2.67 15.31
N GLY A 64 6.08 -1.97 16.44
CA GLY A 64 6.66 -2.41 17.70
C GLY A 64 6.14 -3.78 18.13
N HIS A 65 4.83 -3.98 18.05
CA HIS A 65 4.22 -5.27 18.42
C HIS A 65 4.60 -6.40 17.44
N ALA A 66 4.65 -6.09 16.14
CA ALA A 66 5.00 -7.08 15.11
C ALA A 66 6.41 -7.67 15.30
N THR A 67 7.32 -6.94 15.95
CA THR A 67 8.67 -7.45 16.26
C THR A 67 8.68 -8.65 17.20
N ASP A 68 7.61 -8.91 17.93
CA ASP A 68 7.47 -10.10 18.77
C ASP A 68 7.33 -11.38 17.93
N HIS A 69 6.94 -11.23 16.66
CA HIS A 69 6.73 -12.32 15.70
C HIS A 69 7.85 -12.44 14.65
N GLY A 70 8.79 -11.51 14.62
CA GLY A 70 9.91 -11.52 13.67
C GLY A 70 10.25 -10.13 13.14
N ASN A 71 10.86 -10.10 11.95
CA ASN A 71 11.16 -8.84 11.29
C ASN A 71 9.89 -8.23 10.70
N VAL A 72 9.76 -6.90 10.78
CA VAL A 72 8.65 -6.16 10.19
C VAL A 72 9.17 -5.10 9.23
N ALA A 73 8.52 -4.96 8.09
CA ALA A 73 8.77 -3.86 7.16
C ALA A 73 7.59 -2.89 7.17
N VAL A 74 7.90 -1.59 7.19
CA VAL A 74 6.92 -0.51 7.07
C VAL A 74 7.21 0.25 5.78
N ILE A 75 6.22 0.33 4.91
CA ILE A 75 6.24 1.09 3.66
C ILE A 75 5.30 2.29 3.83
N ALA A 76 5.86 3.47 4.00
CA ALA A 76 5.10 4.72 4.05
C ALA A 76 4.99 5.30 2.64
N VAL A 77 3.75 5.43 2.16
CA VAL A 77 3.43 5.90 0.82
C VAL A 77 3.03 7.36 0.88
N ASP A 78 3.96 8.25 0.52
CA ASP A 78 3.76 9.70 0.55
C ASP A 78 3.31 10.24 -0.82
N PRO A 79 2.42 11.28 -0.86
CA PRO A 79 2.27 12.05 -2.07
C PRO A 79 3.62 12.68 -2.44
N SER A 80 3.98 12.61 -3.72
CA SER A 80 5.22 13.23 -4.19
C SER A 80 5.20 14.73 -3.98
N SER A 81 6.32 15.29 -3.56
CA SER A 81 6.53 16.74 -3.62
C SER A 81 6.49 17.20 -5.09
N PRO A 82 5.62 18.16 -5.46
CA PRO A 82 5.57 18.67 -6.82
C PRO A 82 6.88 19.37 -7.25
N PHE A 83 7.76 19.68 -6.28
CA PHE A 83 9.02 20.39 -6.53
C PHE A 83 10.24 19.46 -6.64
N THR A 84 10.27 18.35 -5.90
CA THR A 84 11.46 17.49 -5.82
C THR A 84 11.23 16.09 -6.39
N GLY A 85 9.98 15.70 -6.65
CA GLY A 85 9.60 14.34 -7.05
C GLY A 85 9.91 13.26 -6.02
N GLY A 86 10.44 13.62 -4.86
CA GLY A 86 10.78 12.72 -3.76
C GLY A 86 9.69 12.67 -2.67
N ALA A 87 9.74 11.66 -1.81
CA ALA A 87 8.89 11.57 -0.62
C ALA A 87 9.15 12.76 0.30
N VAL A 88 8.08 13.34 0.85
CA VAL A 88 8.21 14.41 1.85
C VAL A 88 8.73 13.74 3.13
N LEU A 89 9.95 14.12 3.57
CA LEU A 89 10.72 13.52 4.68
C LEU A 89 10.02 13.47 6.06
N GLY A 90 8.75 13.86 6.15
CA GLY A 90 8.01 14.00 7.42
C GLY A 90 7.82 12.70 8.21
N ASP A 91 7.72 11.54 7.54
CA ASP A 91 7.34 10.30 8.22
C ASP A 91 8.50 9.59 8.90
N ARG A 92 9.74 9.72 8.41
CA ARG A 92 10.91 9.20 9.12
C ARG A 92 11.08 9.83 10.52
N ILE A 93 10.63 11.09 10.71
CA ILE A 93 10.71 11.79 11.99
C ILE A 93 9.66 11.25 12.97
N ARG A 94 8.56 10.68 12.48
CA ARG A 94 7.45 10.21 13.32
C ARG A 94 7.66 8.80 13.88
N MET A 95 8.47 7.96 13.21
CA MET A 95 8.77 6.58 13.63
C MET A 95 10.19 6.43 14.20
N GLN A 96 10.70 7.45 14.89
CA GLN A 96 12.06 7.45 15.44
C GLN A 96 12.31 6.35 16.48
N ARG A 97 11.27 5.87 17.16
CA ARG A 97 11.39 4.82 18.20
C ARG A 97 11.99 3.52 17.68
N HIS A 98 11.76 3.20 16.41
CA HIS A 98 12.20 1.93 15.79
C HIS A 98 13.44 2.10 14.89
N THR A 99 14.03 3.31 14.81
CA THR A 99 15.17 3.57 13.91
C THR A 99 16.38 2.68 14.26
N ASP A 100 16.55 2.37 15.53
CA ASP A 100 17.67 1.56 16.04
C ASP A 100 17.30 0.06 16.22
N ASP A 101 16.03 -0.32 16.09
CA ASP A 101 15.64 -1.75 16.17
C ASP A 101 16.01 -2.46 14.85
N PRO A 102 16.94 -3.44 14.88
CA PRO A 102 17.37 -4.15 13.68
C PRO A 102 16.24 -4.96 13.01
N ARG A 103 15.18 -5.28 13.75
CA ARG A 103 14.04 -6.05 13.28
C ARG A 103 13.04 -5.19 12.47
N VAL A 104 13.10 -3.85 12.60
CA VAL A 104 12.18 -2.93 11.90
C VAL A 104 12.88 -2.29 10.72
N TYR A 105 12.33 -2.47 9.51
CA TYR A 105 12.76 -1.78 8.30
C TYR A 105 11.70 -0.77 7.87
N ILE A 106 12.05 0.50 7.74
CA ILE A 106 11.14 1.57 7.34
C ILE A 106 11.61 2.17 6.01
N ARG A 107 10.68 2.27 5.05
CA ARG A 107 10.91 2.90 3.75
C ARG A 107 9.79 3.87 3.42
N SER A 108 10.13 5.14 3.17
CA SER A 108 9.21 6.08 2.54
C SER A 108 9.34 5.99 1.03
N MET A 109 8.23 5.81 0.34
CA MET A 109 8.12 5.78 -1.11
C MET A 109 7.32 6.99 -1.58
N ALA A 110 7.79 7.67 -2.64
CA ALA A 110 7.10 8.81 -3.21
C ALA A 110 6.08 8.36 -4.26
N ASN A 111 4.86 8.88 -4.20
CA ASN A 111 3.91 8.76 -5.30
C ASN A 111 4.35 9.69 -6.43
N ARG A 112 5.16 9.20 -7.36
CA ARG A 112 5.68 9.98 -8.50
C ARG A 112 4.60 10.15 -9.56
N GLY A 113 3.53 10.87 -9.32
CA GLY A 113 2.43 11.35 -10.16
C GLY A 113 2.38 11.11 -11.68
N ASN A 114 3.24 10.28 -12.24
CA ASN A 114 3.22 9.83 -13.62
C ASN A 114 2.32 8.60 -13.77
N LEU A 115 1.58 8.52 -14.85
CA LEU A 115 0.70 7.42 -15.26
C LEU A 115 1.37 6.03 -15.05
N GLY A 116 1.15 5.40 -13.90
CA GLY A 116 1.73 4.12 -13.51
C GLY A 116 2.61 4.14 -12.25
N GLY A 117 2.81 5.29 -11.57
CA GLY A 117 3.79 5.53 -10.52
C GLY A 117 3.80 4.55 -9.34
N LEU A 118 3.16 4.91 -8.24
CA LEU A 118 3.24 4.15 -6.99
C LEU A 118 2.47 2.83 -7.01
N ALA A 119 1.34 2.80 -7.75
CA ALA A 119 0.55 1.58 -7.92
C ALA A 119 1.39 0.38 -8.41
N ASP A 120 2.43 0.64 -9.20
CA ASP A 120 3.27 -0.41 -9.77
C ASP A 120 4.50 -0.76 -8.89
N ALA A 121 5.02 0.17 -8.08
CA ALA A 121 6.24 -0.05 -7.29
C ALA A 121 5.96 -0.73 -5.95
N THR A 122 4.87 -0.39 -5.27
CA THR A 122 4.54 -0.94 -3.95
C THR A 122 4.41 -2.46 -3.94
N PRO A 123 3.66 -3.11 -4.86
CA PRO A 123 3.57 -4.57 -4.90
C PRO A 123 4.93 -5.24 -5.10
N ARG A 124 5.79 -4.67 -5.97
CA ARG A 124 7.13 -5.22 -6.23
C ARG A 124 8.04 -5.12 -5.01
N VAL A 125 7.96 -4.01 -4.26
CA VAL A 125 8.72 -3.84 -3.01
C VAL A 125 8.19 -4.78 -1.93
N VAL A 126 6.88 -4.98 -1.81
CA VAL A 126 6.27 -5.97 -0.92
C VAL A 126 6.78 -7.37 -1.25
N ALA A 127 6.73 -7.78 -2.52
CA ALA A 127 7.22 -9.09 -2.97
C ALA A 127 8.73 -9.27 -2.72
N LEU A 128 9.54 -8.21 -2.87
CA LEU A 128 10.96 -8.25 -2.50
C LEU A 128 11.15 -8.49 -1.01
N LEU A 129 10.42 -7.75 -0.16
CA LEU A 129 10.52 -7.87 1.30
C LEU A 129 10.09 -9.25 1.79
N ASP A 130 8.99 -9.78 1.24
CA ASP A 130 8.52 -11.14 1.49
C ASP A 130 9.60 -12.18 1.10
N GLY A 131 10.15 -12.11 -0.11
CA GLY A 131 11.20 -13.00 -0.59
C GLY A 131 12.54 -12.87 0.15
N ILE A 132 12.80 -11.74 0.80
CA ILE A 132 13.95 -11.55 1.72
C ILE A 132 13.68 -12.21 3.08
N GLY A 133 12.41 -12.36 3.51
CA GLY A 133 12.00 -13.04 4.74
C GLY A 133 11.41 -12.13 5.81
N PHE A 134 10.68 -11.08 5.41
CA PHE A 134 9.85 -10.28 6.32
C PHE A 134 8.47 -10.94 6.47
N PRO A 135 8.11 -11.51 7.64
CA PRO A 135 6.80 -12.15 7.81
C PRO A 135 5.64 -11.18 7.91
N GLU A 136 5.92 -9.92 8.26
CA GLU A 136 4.91 -8.86 8.39
C GLU A 136 5.34 -7.63 7.60
N VAL A 137 4.44 -7.13 6.74
CA VAL A 137 4.62 -5.89 5.97
C VAL A 137 3.45 -4.96 6.26
N ILE A 138 3.74 -3.76 6.73
CA ILE A 138 2.73 -2.72 6.97
C ILE A 138 2.87 -1.66 5.89
N ILE A 139 1.79 -1.36 5.17
CA ILE A 139 1.74 -0.28 4.18
C ILE A 139 0.90 0.85 4.76
N GLU A 140 1.47 2.03 4.89
CA GLU A 140 0.76 3.23 5.33
C GLU A 140 0.56 4.20 4.17
N THR A 141 -0.66 4.72 3.99
CA THR A 141 -0.91 5.85 3.09
C THR A 141 -0.87 7.18 3.84
N VAL A 142 -0.22 8.16 3.23
CA VAL A 142 -0.29 9.55 3.70
C VAL A 142 -1.37 10.31 2.92
N GLY A 143 -2.57 9.96 3.23
CA GLY A 143 -3.73 10.76 3.33
C GLY A 143 -4.61 11.25 2.27
N VAL A 144 -4.64 11.20 0.95
CA VAL A 144 -5.85 11.54 0.17
C VAL A 144 -5.84 10.94 -1.24
N GLY A 145 -6.95 10.31 -1.63
CA GLY A 145 -7.27 9.98 -3.01
C GLY A 145 -6.92 8.55 -3.44
N GLN A 146 -6.38 8.39 -4.66
CA GLN A 146 -6.14 7.10 -5.30
C GLN A 146 -5.21 6.17 -4.50
N ALA A 147 -4.26 6.72 -3.73
CA ALA A 147 -3.34 5.93 -2.90
C ALA A 147 -4.05 5.03 -1.86
N GLU A 148 -5.24 5.42 -1.41
CA GLU A 148 -6.05 4.62 -0.47
C GLU A 148 -6.55 3.32 -1.13
N VAL A 149 -6.97 3.39 -2.39
CA VAL A 149 -7.41 2.24 -3.18
C VAL A 149 -6.21 1.35 -3.56
N ASP A 150 -5.06 1.96 -3.88
CA ASP A 150 -3.85 1.23 -4.27
C ASP A 150 -3.29 0.41 -3.10
N VAL A 151 -3.37 0.93 -1.86
CA VAL A 151 -3.00 0.18 -0.65
C VAL A 151 -3.93 -1.00 -0.42
N ALA A 152 -5.25 -0.80 -0.59
CA ALA A 152 -6.20 -1.89 -0.47
C ALA A 152 -5.92 -3.01 -1.48
N ALA A 153 -5.52 -2.63 -2.71
CA ALA A 153 -5.16 -3.61 -3.73
C ALA A 153 -3.90 -4.44 -3.39
N SER A 154 -3.03 -3.92 -2.52
CA SER A 154 -1.74 -4.55 -2.15
C SER A 154 -1.77 -5.26 -0.80
N ALA A 155 -2.80 -5.03 0.05
CA ALA A 155 -2.87 -5.57 1.40
C ALA A 155 -3.72 -6.84 1.49
N ASP A 156 -3.41 -7.72 2.46
CA ASP A 156 -4.25 -8.87 2.82
C ASP A 156 -5.34 -8.44 3.83
N THR A 157 -5.06 -7.46 4.67
CA THR A 157 -6.04 -6.81 5.58
C THR A 157 -5.89 -5.29 5.49
N VAL A 158 -6.99 -4.59 5.34
CA VAL A 158 -7.02 -3.12 5.32
C VAL A 158 -7.68 -2.58 6.59
N ALA A 159 -6.93 -1.80 7.38
CA ALA A 159 -7.47 -1.06 8.51
C ALA A 159 -7.67 0.42 8.12
N VAL A 160 -8.91 0.86 8.17
CA VAL A 160 -9.31 2.25 7.87
C VAL A 160 -9.36 3.04 9.16
N VAL A 161 -8.49 4.04 9.29
CA VAL A 161 -8.37 4.86 10.49
C VAL A 161 -9.12 6.18 10.32
N VAL A 162 -10.04 6.42 11.23
CA VAL A 162 -10.81 7.66 11.33
C VAL A 162 -10.62 8.30 12.73
N ASN A 163 -11.04 9.53 12.89
CA ASN A 163 -11.04 10.24 14.17
C ASN A 163 -12.43 10.80 14.50
N PRO A 164 -12.72 11.12 15.76
CA PRO A 164 -13.95 11.82 16.15
C PRO A 164 -14.16 13.10 15.32
N GLY A 165 -15.40 13.38 14.94
CA GLY A 165 -15.74 14.51 14.05
C GLY A 165 -15.56 14.22 12.56
N TRP A 166 -15.27 12.99 12.18
CA TRP A 166 -15.14 12.55 10.76
C TRP A 166 -16.46 12.70 9.97
N GLY A 167 -17.59 12.93 10.66
CA GLY A 167 -18.95 12.93 10.08
C GLY A 167 -19.22 13.96 8.99
N ASP A 168 -18.70 15.18 9.10
CA ASP A 168 -19.16 16.32 8.30
C ASP A 168 -18.37 16.60 7.00
N SER A 169 -17.15 16.12 6.89
CA SER A 169 -16.25 16.58 5.82
C SER A 169 -16.06 15.62 4.65
N ILE A 170 -16.60 14.37 4.65
CA ILE A 170 -16.16 13.35 3.68
C ILE A 170 -17.31 12.45 3.19
N GLN A 171 -18.43 12.98 2.73
CA GLN A 171 -19.50 12.12 2.19
C GLN A 171 -19.10 11.35 0.92
N ALA A 172 -18.25 11.89 0.04
CA ALA A 172 -17.79 11.21 -1.17
C ALA A 172 -16.65 10.21 -0.90
N ALA A 173 -15.72 10.50 0.03
CA ALA A 173 -14.66 9.57 0.42
C ALA A 173 -15.17 8.41 1.28
N LYS A 174 -16.33 8.58 1.96
CA LYS A 174 -16.96 7.54 2.81
C LYS A 174 -17.30 6.27 2.03
N ALA A 175 -17.86 6.38 0.83
CA ALA A 175 -18.27 5.21 0.06
C ALA A 175 -17.07 4.34 -0.33
N GLY A 176 -16.01 4.92 -0.87
CA GLY A 176 -14.82 4.17 -1.27
C GLY A 176 -14.09 3.52 -0.08
N LEU A 177 -13.94 4.24 1.04
CA LEU A 177 -13.28 3.69 2.23
C LEU A 177 -14.08 2.56 2.89
N LEU A 178 -15.41 2.62 2.86
CA LEU A 178 -16.27 1.55 3.35
C LEU A 178 -16.19 0.29 2.50
N GLU A 179 -15.89 0.44 1.21
CA GLU A 179 -15.75 -0.69 0.29
C GLU A 179 -14.45 -1.46 0.48
N ILE A 180 -13.38 -0.80 0.91
CA ILE A 180 -12.04 -1.39 1.01
C ILE A 180 -11.66 -1.82 2.42
N GLY A 181 -12.35 -1.34 3.46
CA GLY A 181 -12.00 -1.60 4.85
C GLY A 181 -12.40 -2.98 5.35
N ASP A 182 -11.45 -3.70 5.92
CA ASP A 182 -11.65 -4.98 6.61
C ASP A 182 -11.75 -4.80 8.13
N VAL A 183 -11.14 -3.73 8.66
CA VAL A 183 -11.23 -3.29 10.06
C VAL A 183 -11.37 -1.77 10.06
N PHE A 184 -12.27 -1.23 10.87
CA PHE A 184 -12.39 0.20 11.08
C PHE A 184 -11.85 0.59 12.45
N VAL A 185 -11.03 1.66 12.48
CA VAL A 185 -10.37 2.13 13.70
C VAL A 185 -10.77 3.57 13.98
N VAL A 186 -11.51 3.79 15.05
CA VAL A 186 -11.77 5.14 15.57
C VAL A 186 -10.63 5.50 16.51
N ASN A 187 -9.60 6.16 15.97
CA ASN A 187 -8.45 6.61 16.75
C ASN A 187 -8.75 7.95 17.46
N LYS A 188 -7.93 8.30 18.47
CA LYS A 188 -8.14 9.44 19.36
C LYS A 188 -9.47 9.33 20.12
N ALA A 189 -9.73 8.11 20.62
CA ALA A 189 -10.98 7.79 21.32
C ALA A 189 -11.14 8.52 22.66
N ASP A 190 -10.09 9.18 23.14
CA ASP A 190 -10.08 10.13 24.25
C ASP A 190 -10.82 11.45 23.95
N ARG A 191 -11.10 11.73 22.67
CA ARG A 191 -11.75 12.97 22.26
C ARG A 191 -13.29 12.83 22.25
N PRO A 192 -14.02 13.94 22.51
CA PRO A 192 -15.47 13.97 22.31
C PRO A 192 -15.87 13.54 20.90
N GLY A 193 -16.99 12.85 20.76
CA GLY A 193 -17.51 12.37 19.47
C GLY A 193 -17.00 10.98 19.06
N ALA A 194 -16.18 10.31 19.86
CA ALA A 194 -15.69 8.97 19.53
C ALA A 194 -16.82 7.93 19.50
N HIS A 195 -17.74 7.98 20.45
CA HIS A 195 -18.88 7.07 20.50
C HIS A 195 -19.85 7.28 19.33
N GLU A 196 -20.09 8.51 18.94
CA GLU A 196 -20.88 8.88 17.78
C GLU A 196 -20.25 8.35 16.49
N ALA A 197 -18.92 8.50 16.32
CA ALA A 197 -18.20 7.98 15.18
C ALA A 197 -18.30 6.45 15.06
N VAL A 198 -18.20 5.72 16.17
CA VAL A 198 -18.40 4.26 16.21
C VAL A 198 -19.85 3.90 15.81
N THR A 199 -20.84 4.63 16.33
CA THR A 199 -22.25 4.39 16.02
C THR A 199 -22.54 4.62 14.54
N ASP A 200 -22.02 5.70 13.98
CA ASP A 200 -22.22 6.06 12.56
C ASP A 200 -21.53 5.06 11.63
N LEU A 201 -20.31 4.63 11.96
CA LEU A 201 -19.63 3.58 11.19
C LEU A 201 -20.42 2.27 11.19
N ASN A 202 -20.90 1.83 12.36
CA ASN A 202 -21.70 0.61 12.43
C ASN A 202 -23.00 0.72 11.62
N ARG A 203 -23.70 1.85 11.66
CA ARG A 203 -24.90 2.09 10.84
C ARG A 203 -24.57 2.01 9.33
N MET A 204 -23.46 2.62 8.91
CA MET A 204 -23.06 2.59 7.51
C MET A 204 -22.70 1.17 7.06
N LEU A 205 -22.00 0.40 7.89
CA LEU A 205 -21.67 -0.99 7.62
C LEU A 205 -22.92 -1.88 7.53
N ASP A 206 -23.93 -1.62 8.36
CA ASP A 206 -25.19 -2.37 8.34
C ASP A 206 -26.07 -2.04 7.12
N MET A 207 -25.90 -0.85 6.51
CA MET A 207 -26.57 -0.46 5.26
C MET A 207 -25.82 -0.94 4.00
N GLY A 208 -24.58 -1.37 4.14
CA GLY A 208 -23.75 -1.85 3.03
C GLY A 208 -24.20 -3.22 2.52
N PRO A 209 -23.67 -3.67 1.37
CA PRO A 209 -23.97 -5.00 0.85
C PRO A 209 -23.48 -6.08 1.83
N ALA A 210 -24.25 -7.17 1.95
CA ALA A 210 -23.85 -8.32 2.76
C ALA A 210 -22.53 -8.90 2.20
N ARG A 211 -21.50 -8.90 3.04
CA ARG A 211 -20.18 -9.49 2.76
C ARG A 211 -20.02 -10.76 3.60
N GLY A 212 -19.19 -11.68 3.16
CA GLY A 212 -18.80 -12.84 3.95
C GLY A 212 -18.08 -12.48 5.25
N TRP A 213 -17.51 -11.30 5.32
CA TRP A 213 -16.87 -10.68 6.48
C TRP A 213 -17.56 -9.36 6.83
N ARG A 214 -18.01 -9.20 8.08
CA ARG A 214 -18.47 -7.91 8.61
C ARG A 214 -17.31 -7.23 9.32
N PRO A 215 -16.82 -6.09 8.82
CA PRO A 215 -15.71 -5.41 9.45
C PRO A 215 -16.02 -4.98 10.88
N PRO A 216 -15.18 -5.30 11.88
CA PRO A 216 -15.31 -4.76 13.22
C PRO A 216 -14.92 -3.28 13.26
N VAL A 217 -15.52 -2.55 14.20
CA VAL A 217 -15.14 -1.17 14.53
C VAL A 217 -14.49 -1.18 15.90
N VAL A 218 -13.20 -0.83 15.96
CA VAL A 218 -12.42 -0.76 17.20
C VAL A 218 -12.04 0.68 17.53
N THR A 219 -11.86 0.97 18.83
CA THR A 219 -11.40 2.29 19.29
C THR A 219 -9.95 2.22 19.75
N THR A 220 -9.16 3.27 19.45
CA THR A 220 -7.77 3.34 19.87
C THR A 220 -7.38 4.73 20.36
N ILE A 221 -6.37 4.77 21.24
CA ILE A 221 -5.60 5.98 21.54
C ILE A 221 -4.15 5.63 21.20
N ALA A 222 -3.75 5.89 19.94
CA ALA A 222 -2.47 5.44 19.43
C ALA A 222 -1.25 6.03 20.18
N THR A 223 -1.42 7.13 20.91
CA THR A 223 -0.33 7.77 21.67
C THR A 223 0.10 6.98 22.90
N ASP A 224 -0.80 6.23 23.52
CA ASP A 224 -0.55 5.43 24.72
C ASP A 224 -0.75 3.92 24.52
N GLY A 225 -1.21 3.51 23.32
CA GLY A 225 -1.43 2.11 22.98
C GLY A 225 -2.78 1.55 23.45
N THR A 226 -3.67 2.36 24.03
CA THR A 226 -5.01 1.92 24.40
C THR A 226 -5.75 1.42 23.16
N GLY A 227 -6.41 0.24 23.26
CA GLY A 227 -7.15 -0.38 22.16
C GLY A 227 -6.28 -1.10 21.11
N LEU A 228 -4.95 -1.11 21.26
CA LEU A 228 -4.06 -1.80 20.32
C LEU A 228 -4.32 -3.32 20.33
N GLY A 229 -4.54 -3.91 21.49
CA GLY A 229 -4.83 -5.34 21.62
C GLY A 229 -6.10 -5.77 20.90
N GLU A 230 -7.15 -4.95 20.96
CA GLU A 230 -8.40 -5.17 20.23
C GLU A 230 -8.18 -5.05 18.71
N LEU A 231 -7.39 -4.08 18.27
CA LEU A 231 -7.06 -3.92 16.86
C LEU A 231 -6.27 -5.13 16.32
N LEU A 232 -5.26 -5.57 17.05
CA LEU A 232 -4.48 -6.77 16.68
C LEU A 232 -5.36 -8.03 16.64
N THR A 233 -6.28 -8.16 17.59
CA THR A 233 -7.27 -9.25 17.62
C THR A 233 -8.18 -9.19 16.39
N ALA A 234 -8.62 -8.01 15.98
CA ALA A 234 -9.47 -7.80 14.81
C ALA A 234 -8.73 -8.16 13.51
N ILE A 235 -7.47 -7.73 13.36
CA ILE A 235 -6.60 -8.08 12.21
C ILE A 235 -6.38 -9.60 12.16
N ALA A 236 -6.06 -10.23 13.30
CA ALA A 236 -5.87 -11.67 13.37
C ALA A 236 -7.17 -12.46 13.07
N ALA A 237 -8.32 -11.93 13.46
CA ALA A 237 -9.63 -12.53 13.15
C ALA A 237 -9.92 -12.47 11.64
N HIS A 238 -9.62 -11.35 10.97
CA HIS A 238 -9.76 -11.24 9.52
C HIS A 238 -8.80 -12.20 8.79
N ARG A 239 -7.52 -12.26 9.21
CA ARG A 239 -6.55 -13.24 8.68
C ARG A 239 -7.08 -14.66 8.78
N ARG A 240 -7.61 -15.04 9.93
CA ARG A 240 -8.17 -16.38 10.15
C ARG A 240 -9.36 -16.62 9.24
N HIS A 241 -10.28 -15.66 9.12
CA HIS A 241 -11.44 -15.75 8.23
C HIS A 241 -11.01 -16.00 6.78
N LEU A 242 -10.04 -15.23 6.25
CA LEU A 242 -9.55 -15.40 4.89
C LEU A 242 -8.93 -16.79 4.65
N ILE A 243 -8.22 -17.33 5.65
CA ILE A 243 -7.61 -18.65 5.55
C ILE A 243 -8.68 -19.75 5.60
N GLU A 244 -9.58 -19.70 6.59
CA GLU A 244 -10.61 -20.74 6.81
C GLU A 244 -11.64 -20.81 5.66
N THR A 245 -11.94 -19.68 5.04
CA THR A 245 -12.87 -19.63 3.90
C THR A 245 -12.19 -19.88 2.54
N GLY A 246 -10.87 -19.91 2.48
CA GLY A 246 -10.10 -19.97 1.23
C GLY A 246 -10.06 -18.65 0.46
N ALA A 247 -10.65 -17.58 1.00
CA ALA A 247 -10.73 -16.27 0.34
C ALA A 247 -9.34 -15.64 0.14
N LEU A 248 -8.35 -15.99 1.00
CA LEU A 248 -6.97 -15.52 0.84
C LEU A 248 -6.38 -15.89 -0.53
N HIS A 249 -6.62 -17.13 -0.97
CA HIS A 249 -6.12 -17.59 -2.26
C HIS A 249 -6.70 -16.77 -3.41
N GLN A 250 -8.02 -16.51 -3.38
CA GLN A 250 -8.67 -15.71 -4.42
C GLN A 250 -8.18 -14.26 -4.39
N LEU A 251 -8.06 -13.65 -3.21
CA LEU A 251 -7.53 -12.30 -3.03
C LEU A 251 -6.12 -12.15 -3.64
N ARG A 252 -5.22 -13.09 -3.34
CA ARG A 252 -3.84 -13.10 -3.85
C ARG A 252 -3.77 -13.41 -5.34
N ARG A 253 -4.66 -14.25 -5.86
CA ARG A 253 -4.80 -14.50 -7.29
C ARG A 253 -5.23 -13.26 -8.06
N ASP A 254 -6.23 -12.54 -7.56
CA ASP A 254 -6.74 -11.30 -8.18
C ASP A 254 -5.68 -10.20 -8.14
N ARG A 255 -4.88 -10.15 -7.05
CA ARG A 255 -3.71 -9.27 -6.95
C ARG A 255 -2.66 -9.61 -8.01
N ALA A 256 -2.26 -10.86 -8.11
CA ALA A 256 -1.29 -11.31 -9.11
C ALA A 256 -1.74 -10.99 -10.54
N MET A 257 -3.04 -11.13 -10.85
CA MET A 257 -3.58 -10.76 -12.15
C MET A 257 -3.40 -9.26 -12.43
N ARG A 258 -3.74 -8.39 -11.45
CA ARG A 258 -3.54 -6.93 -11.59
C ARG A 258 -2.06 -6.57 -11.76
N GLU A 259 -1.16 -7.25 -11.06
CA GLU A 259 0.29 -7.05 -11.18
C GLU A 259 0.81 -7.46 -12.56
N ILE A 260 0.35 -8.58 -13.11
CA ILE A 260 0.67 -9.02 -14.47
C ILE A 260 0.18 -7.98 -15.49
N GLU A 261 -1.06 -7.53 -15.38
CA GLU A 261 -1.61 -6.50 -16.28
C GLU A 261 -0.82 -5.18 -16.19
N ALA A 262 -0.44 -4.76 -14.99
CA ALA A 262 0.39 -3.58 -14.76
C ALA A 262 1.79 -3.75 -15.40
N ALA A 263 2.41 -4.92 -15.23
CA ALA A 263 3.70 -5.24 -15.82
C ALA A 263 3.65 -5.25 -17.35
N VAL A 264 2.58 -5.80 -17.94
CA VAL A 264 2.35 -5.79 -19.39
C VAL A 264 2.23 -4.35 -19.90
N ARG A 265 1.38 -3.53 -19.24
CA ARG A 265 1.23 -2.10 -19.60
C ARG A 265 2.55 -1.34 -19.51
N ALA A 266 3.33 -1.56 -18.43
CA ALA A 266 4.65 -0.95 -18.26
C ALA A 266 5.65 -1.41 -19.33
N GLY A 267 5.62 -2.69 -19.68
CA GLY A 267 6.45 -3.25 -20.76
C GLY A 267 6.15 -2.65 -22.13
N LEU A 268 4.87 -2.54 -22.47
CA LEU A 268 4.42 -1.90 -23.71
C LEU A 268 4.83 -0.43 -23.76
N ARG A 269 4.63 0.33 -22.65
CA ARG A 269 5.06 1.73 -22.57
C ARG A 269 6.55 1.90 -22.77
N ARG A 270 7.39 1.04 -22.17
CA ARG A 270 8.85 1.10 -22.37
C ARG A 270 9.24 0.89 -23.81
N ARG A 271 8.60 -0.04 -24.52
CA ARG A 271 8.83 -0.29 -25.94
C ARG A 271 8.33 0.87 -26.80
N ALA A 272 7.10 1.34 -26.54
CA ALA A 272 6.51 2.44 -27.29
C ALA A 272 7.20 3.80 -27.05
N ALA A 273 7.78 4.06 -25.86
CA ALA A 273 8.47 5.31 -25.54
C ALA A 273 9.85 5.43 -26.18
N ILE A 274 10.41 4.33 -26.69
CA ILE A 274 11.74 4.34 -27.33
C ILE A 274 11.67 4.83 -28.77
N ASP A 275 10.48 4.95 -29.36
CA ASP A 275 10.34 5.18 -30.78
C ASP A 275 9.81 6.55 -31.17
N HIS A 276 10.52 7.19 -32.09
CA HIS A 276 10.09 8.36 -32.87
C HIS A 276 8.73 8.18 -33.58
N ALA A 277 8.19 6.95 -33.66
CA ALA A 277 6.84 6.66 -34.14
C ALA A 277 5.75 7.34 -33.28
N GLY A 278 6.02 7.54 -32.00
CA GLY A 278 5.11 8.27 -31.11
C GLY A 278 5.02 9.76 -31.45
N GLU A 279 6.12 10.43 -31.80
CA GLU A 279 6.13 11.86 -32.16
C GLU A 279 5.45 12.09 -33.52
N ALA A 280 5.73 11.27 -34.53
CA ALA A 280 5.08 11.37 -35.84
C ALA A 280 3.57 11.14 -35.78
N ASN A 281 3.10 10.21 -34.94
CA ASN A 281 1.68 9.99 -34.72
C ASN A 281 1.04 11.10 -33.86
N LEU A 282 1.77 11.69 -32.92
CA LEU A 282 1.27 12.80 -32.10
C LEU A 282 0.94 14.02 -32.97
N ASP A 283 1.80 14.40 -33.90
CA ASP A 283 1.55 15.51 -34.81
C ASP A 283 0.32 15.26 -35.69
N ARG A 284 0.12 14.04 -36.18
CA ARG A 284 -1.07 13.65 -36.95
C ARG A 284 -2.35 13.68 -36.12
N VAL A 285 -2.28 13.28 -34.85
CA VAL A 285 -3.44 13.37 -33.93
C VAL A 285 -3.77 14.83 -33.62
N VAL A 286 -2.77 15.67 -33.37
CA VAL A 286 -2.96 17.11 -33.14
C VAL A 286 -3.55 17.78 -34.40
N ALA A 287 -3.08 17.41 -35.59
CA ALA A 287 -3.62 17.87 -36.87
C ALA A 287 -5.01 17.26 -37.21
N ARG A 288 -5.54 16.37 -36.38
CA ARG A 288 -6.81 15.65 -36.59
C ARG A 288 -6.83 14.76 -37.86
N GLU A 289 -5.69 14.32 -38.32
CA GLU A 289 -5.56 13.43 -39.46
C GLU A 289 -5.86 11.97 -39.11
N ILE A 290 -5.58 11.57 -37.86
CA ILE A 290 -5.93 10.27 -37.29
C ILE A 290 -6.48 10.48 -35.86
N ASP A 291 -7.28 9.55 -35.39
CA ASP A 291 -7.72 9.54 -34.01
C ASP A 291 -6.68 8.89 -33.08
N PRO A 292 -6.71 9.19 -31.75
CA PRO A 292 -5.72 8.66 -30.80
C PRO A 292 -5.70 7.13 -30.69
N TRP A 293 -6.81 6.43 -30.94
CA TRP A 293 -6.89 4.96 -30.85
C TRP A 293 -6.20 4.31 -32.05
N SER A 294 -6.46 4.79 -33.28
CA SER A 294 -5.76 4.33 -34.49
C SER A 294 -4.25 4.63 -34.42
N ALA A 295 -3.87 5.76 -33.81
CA ALA A 295 -2.47 6.06 -33.54
C ALA A 295 -1.84 5.03 -32.56
N ALA A 296 -2.56 4.66 -31.48
CA ALA A 296 -2.11 3.69 -30.51
C ALA A 296 -1.98 2.28 -31.14
N GLU A 297 -2.94 1.85 -31.96
CA GLU A 297 -2.87 0.58 -32.69
C GLU A 297 -1.63 0.53 -33.58
N SER A 298 -1.34 1.60 -34.32
CA SER A 298 -0.16 1.68 -35.18
C SER A 298 1.16 1.52 -34.39
N VAL A 299 1.20 2.05 -33.16
CA VAL A 299 2.37 1.89 -32.27
C VAL A 299 2.46 0.46 -31.74
N VAL A 300 1.36 -0.17 -31.38
CA VAL A 300 1.33 -1.56 -30.88
C VAL A 300 1.70 -2.55 -31.97
N ASP A 301 1.23 -2.35 -33.20
CA ASP A 301 1.52 -3.22 -34.35
C ASP A 301 3.00 -3.13 -34.80
N ALA A 302 3.69 -2.05 -34.43
CA ALA A 302 5.11 -1.85 -34.72
C ALA A 302 6.05 -2.41 -33.63
N LEU A 303 5.52 -2.93 -32.50
CA LEU A 303 6.28 -3.51 -31.38
C LEU A 303 6.58 -5.01 -31.59
#